data_a3898aa531bf1126d675b17be14faa20
#
_entry.id   a3898aa531bf1126d675b17be14faa20
#
_cell.length_a   1.000
_cell.length_b   1.000
_cell.length_c   1.000
_cell.angle_alpha   90.00
_cell.angle_beta   90.00
_cell.angle_gamma   90.00
#
_symmetry.space_group_name_H-M   'P 1'
#
loop_
_entity.id
_entity.type
_entity.pdbx_description
1 polymer ?
#
loop_
_entity_poly.entity_id
_entity_poly.type
_entity_poly.pdbx_seq_one_letter_code
_entity_poly.pdbx_strand_id
1 'polypeptide(L)'
;SCERTLAFLPCAAGVEPYLAQEVATVLQRPASEVHSARAGVSLQASWREVMLLNLHTRLAQRVLVRLRQGPYRHEDDLYALAREVPWELWFGVRQTFKVDITAQRSPLKSLNFAALRVKDALVDRFRDREGERPSVEVRWPDVRVHVHLTAEQVSVFIDTSGEPLFKRGWRADKGDAPLKETLAAAMLAACGWSQSLDGVPSGLSLGLPLYDPCCGSGTIAIEAAQMACGMAAGL
;
A
#
# COMPACT_ATOMS: atom_id res chain seq x y z
N SER A 1 -8.01 -22.17 10.99
CA SER A 1 -8.15 -21.75 9.60
C SER A 1 -7.60 -20.34 9.50
N CYS A 2 -6.52 -20.16 8.77
CA CYS A 2 -5.94 -18.84 8.56
C CYS A 2 -6.86 -18.13 7.55
N GLU A 3 -7.71 -17.23 8.02
CA GLU A 3 -8.59 -16.44 7.18
C GLU A 3 -7.73 -15.60 6.24
N ARG A 4 -7.89 -15.80 4.94
CA ARG A 4 -7.17 -15.03 3.91
C ARG A 4 -8.01 -13.85 3.48
N THR A 5 -7.35 -12.73 3.28
CA THR A 5 -7.96 -11.49 2.82
C THR A 5 -7.30 -11.03 1.52
N LEU A 6 -7.99 -10.24 0.72
CA LEU A 6 -7.36 -9.66 -0.45
C LEU A 6 -6.47 -8.49 -0.04
N ALA A 7 -5.18 -8.64 -0.26
CA ALA A 7 -4.22 -7.56 -0.17
C ALA A 7 -4.03 -6.92 -1.55
N PHE A 8 -3.89 -5.59 -1.58
CA PHE A 8 -3.52 -4.80 -2.76
C PHE A 8 -2.33 -3.91 -2.43
N LEU A 9 -1.30 -3.99 -3.24
CA LEU A 9 -0.07 -3.25 -3.09
C LEU A 9 0.07 -2.27 -4.26
N PRO A 10 -0.24 -0.97 -4.06
CA PRO A 10 -0.05 0.03 -5.10
C PRO A 10 1.44 0.30 -5.34
N CYS A 11 1.80 0.52 -6.60
CA CYS A 11 3.13 0.91 -7.05
C CYS A 11 3.06 1.95 -8.17
N ALA A 12 4.22 2.45 -8.61
CA ALA A 12 4.29 3.29 -9.80
C ALA A 12 3.94 2.47 -11.06
N ALA A 13 3.35 3.12 -12.04
CA ALA A 13 3.01 2.49 -13.32
C ALA A 13 4.28 1.95 -14.02
N GLY A 14 4.21 0.71 -14.48
CA GLY A 14 5.34 -0.03 -15.09
C GLY A 14 6.19 -0.81 -14.08
N VAL A 15 5.96 -0.65 -12.77
CA VAL A 15 6.67 -1.38 -11.72
C VAL A 15 5.98 -2.70 -11.36
N GLU A 16 4.75 -2.90 -11.83
CA GLU A 16 3.89 -4.04 -11.46
C GLU A 16 4.57 -5.41 -11.65
N PRO A 17 5.30 -5.69 -12.75
CA PRO A 17 5.97 -6.98 -12.92
C PRO A 17 7.07 -7.23 -11.89
N TYR A 18 7.84 -6.19 -11.55
CA TYR A 18 8.90 -6.27 -10.55
C TYR A 18 8.32 -6.45 -9.14
N LEU A 19 7.23 -5.73 -8.83
CA LEU A 19 6.54 -5.88 -7.56
C LEU A 19 5.91 -7.28 -7.42
N ALA A 20 5.32 -7.83 -8.49
CA ALA A 20 4.78 -9.18 -8.46
C ALA A 20 5.88 -10.22 -8.14
N GLN A 21 7.05 -10.07 -8.74
CA GLN A 21 8.21 -10.92 -8.46
C GLN A 21 8.73 -10.75 -7.04
N GLU A 22 8.82 -9.50 -6.54
CA GLU A 22 9.22 -9.22 -5.16
C GLU A 22 8.27 -9.86 -4.16
N VAL A 23 6.94 -9.69 -4.34
CA VAL A 23 5.92 -10.27 -3.47
C VAL A 23 6.01 -11.81 -3.45
N ALA A 24 6.16 -12.43 -4.61
CA ALA A 24 6.34 -13.88 -4.73
C ALA A 24 7.58 -14.36 -3.97
N THR A 25 8.69 -13.63 -4.08
CA THR A 25 9.94 -13.91 -3.38
C THR A 25 9.80 -13.74 -1.86
N VAL A 26 9.26 -12.60 -1.39
CA VAL A 26 9.08 -12.32 0.04
C VAL A 26 8.20 -13.37 0.71
N LEU A 27 7.16 -13.81 0.04
CA LEU A 27 6.20 -14.78 0.59
C LEU A 27 6.57 -16.24 0.29
N GLN A 28 7.61 -16.48 -0.49
CA GLN A 28 8.02 -17.81 -0.99
C GLN A 28 6.84 -18.55 -1.65
N ARG A 29 6.13 -17.85 -2.53
CA ARG A 29 4.94 -18.33 -3.24
C ARG A 29 5.14 -18.25 -4.74
N PRO A 30 4.41 -19.09 -5.53
CA PRO A 30 4.43 -19.00 -6.99
C PRO A 30 3.98 -17.61 -7.47
N ALA A 31 4.68 -17.04 -8.46
CA ALA A 31 4.32 -15.77 -9.06
C ALA A 31 2.89 -15.77 -9.67
N SER A 32 2.38 -16.95 -10.05
CA SER A 32 1.01 -17.13 -10.56
C SER A 32 -0.10 -16.79 -9.54
N GLU A 33 0.23 -16.74 -8.26
CA GLU A 33 -0.71 -16.35 -7.20
C GLU A 33 -0.74 -14.83 -6.94
N VAL A 34 0.14 -14.07 -7.59
CA VAL A 34 0.21 -12.61 -7.52
C VAL A 34 -0.32 -12.03 -8.81
N HIS A 35 -1.43 -11.33 -8.73
CA HIS A 35 -2.13 -10.80 -9.90
C HIS A 35 -1.76 -9.34 -10.13
N SER A 36 -1.11 -9.06 -11.26
CA SER A 36 -0.84 -7.69 -11.68
C SER A 36 -2.13 -7.00 -12.09
N ALA A 37 -2.33 -5.80 -11.55
CA ALA A 37 -3.40 -4.88 -11.90
C ALA A 37 -2.78 -3.55 -12.29
N ARG A 38 -3.58 -2.62 -12.79
CA ARG A 38 -3.07 -1.28 -13.10
C ARG A 38 -2.60 -0.59 -11.81
N ALA A 39 -1.34 -0.14 -11.82
CA ALA A 39 -0.69 0.57 -10.72
C ALA A 39 -0.58 -0.22 -9.41
N GLY A 40 -0.50 -1.55 -9.49
CA GLY A 40 -0.29 -2.39 -8.31
C GLY A 40 -0.44 -3.87 -8.58
N VAL A 41 -0.33 -4.64 -7.50
CA VAL A 41 -0.55 -6.08 -7.51
C VAL A 41 -1.54 -6.48 -6.42
N SER A 42 -2.24 -7.59 -6.62
CA SER A 42 -3.19 -8.14 -5.65
C SER A 42 -2.96 -9.62 -5.42
N LEU A 43 -3.22 -10.08 -4.20
CA LEU A 43 -3.14 -11.49 -3.84
C LEU A 43 -4.03 -11.79 -2.62
N GLN A 44 -4.36 -13.06 -2.45
CA GLN A 44 -4.96 -13.54 -1.20
C GLN A 44 -3.85 -13.76 -0.18
N ALA A 45 -3.90 -13.06 0.94
CA ALA A 45 -2.86 -13.07 1.97
C ALA A 45 -3.45 -13.32 3.37
N SER A 46 -2.69 -14.03 4.20
CA SER A 46 -2.91 -14.11 5.64
C SER A 46 -2.37 -12.85 6.32
N TRP A 47 -2.76 -12.61 7.57
CA TRP A 47 -2.24 -11.48 8.35
C TRP A 47 -0.72 -11.52 8.52
N ARG A 48 -0.15 -12.71 8.71
CA ARG A 48 1.30 -12.88 8.76
C ARG A 48 1.96 -12.43 7.46
N GLU A 49 1.39 -12.79 6.31
CA GLU A 49 1.89 -12.37 4.99
C GLU A 49 1.74 -10.86 4.79
N VAL A 50 0.63 -10.25 5.23
CA VAL A 50 0.46 -8.77 5.22
C VAL A 50 1.55 -8.08 6.05
N MET A 51 1.88 -8.59 7.23
CA MET A 51 2.98 -8.05 8.06
C MET A 51 4.34 -8.23 7.38
N LEU A 52 4.61 -9.40 6.79
CA LEU A 52 5.86 -9.64 6.04
C LEU A 52 5.99 -8.70 4.84
N LEU A 53 4.90 -8.44 4.12
CA LEU A 53 4.90 -7.50 3.02
C LEU A 53 5.19 -6.07 3.50
N ASN A 54 4.59 -5.61 4.58
CA ASN A 54 4.91 -4.30 5.16
C ASN A 54 6.39 -4.18 5.58
N LEU A 55 6.96 -5.26 6.10
CA LEU A 55 8.34 -5.27 6.56
C LEU A 55 9.35 -5.31 5.40
N HIS A 56 9.08 -6.09 4.36
CA HIS A 56 10.11 -6.44 3.37
C HIS A 56 9.93 -5.80 1.99
N THR A 57 8.73 -5.36 1.59
CA THR A 57 8.56 -4.80 0.24
C THR A 57 9.29 -3.46 0.09
N ARG A 58 10.03 -3.33 -1.02
CA ARG A 58 10.74 -2.11 -1.41
C ARG A 58 10.03 -1.34 -2.51
N LEU A 59 9.20 -2.03 -3.29
CA LEU A 59 8.57 -1.49 -4.50
C LEU A 59 7.16 -0.97 -4.25
N ALA A 60 6.44 -1.55 -3.26
CA ALA A 60 5.11 -1.10 -2.91
C ALA A 60 5.12 0.25 -2.19
N GLN A 61 4.12 1.06 -2.47
CA GLN A 61 3.90 2.33 -1.75
C GLN A 61 3.19 2.09 -0.41
N ARG A 62 2.32 1.09 -0.35
CA ARG A 62 1.51 0.69 0.80
C ARG A 62 1.10 -0.78 0.67
N VAL A 63 0.61 -1.34 1.76
CA VAL A 63 -0.09 -2.62 1.78
C VAL A 63 -1.52 -2.37 2.25
N LEU A 64 -2.48 -2.51 1.35
CA LEU A 64 -3.90 -2.26 1.60
C LEU A 64 -4.65 -3.59 1.72
N VAL A 65 -5.54 -3.71 2.70
CA VAL A 65 -6.42 -4.87 2.88
C VAL A 65 -7.84 -4.49 2.49
N ARG A 66 -8.44 -5.23 1.55
CA ARG A 66 -9.79 -4.96 1.09
C ARG A 66 -10.81 -5.46 2.10
N LEU A 67 -11.63 -4.54 2.59
CA LEU A 67 -12.70 -4.81 3.55
C LEU A 67 -14.02 -5.14 2.85
N ARG A 68 -14.33 -4.40 1.78
CA ARG A 68 -15.58 -4.56 1.04
C ARG A 68 -15.39 -4.15 -0.42
N GLN A 69 -16.21 -4.74 -1.29
CA GLN A 69 -16.32 -4.33 -2.68
C GLN A 69 -17.76 -4.55 -3.14
N GLY A 70 -18.26 -3.68 -3.99
CA GLY A 70 -19.59 -3.82 -4.57
C GLY A 70 -19.85 -2.82 -5.69
N PRO A 71 -20.96 -3.00 -6.42
CA PRO A 71 -21.39 -2.06 -7.43
C PRO A 71 -21.88 -0.76 -6.78
N TYR A 72 -21.77 0.34 -7.53
CA TYR A 72 -22.31 1.64 -7.14
C TYR A 72 -22.74 2.44 -8.38
N ARG A 73 -23.65 3.38 -8.17
CA ARG A 73 -24.10 4.36 -9.17
C ARG A 73 -24.12 5.78 -8.59
N HIS A 74 -24.42 5.89 -7.30
CA HIS A 74 -24.60 7.13 -6.56
C HIS A 74 -23.79 7.10 -5.27
N GLU A 75 -23.61 8.26 -4.66
CA GLU A 75 -22.88 8.40 -3.39
C GLU A 75 -23.57 7.66 -2.24
N ASP A 76 -24.91 7.47 -2.30
CA ASP A 76 -25.65 6.71 -1.30
C ASP A 76 -25.33 5.22 -1.32
N ASP A 77 -24.97 4.67 -2.48
CA ASP A 77 -24.50 3.29 -2.59
C ASP A 77 -23.16 3.12 -1.84
N LEU A 78 -22.27 4.14 -1.91
CA LEU A 78 -21.03 4.16 -1.15
C LEU A 78 -21.31 4.18 0.36
N TYR A 79 -22.29 5.00 0.79
CA TYR A 79 -22.71 5.04 2.19
C TYR A 79 -23.23 3.67 2.64
N ALA A 80 -24.13 3.05 1.89
CA ALA A 80 -24.70 1.76 2.23
C ALA A 80 -23.62 0.68 2.34
N LEU A 81 -22.73 0.60 1.36
CA LEU A 81 -21.62 -0.36 1.33
C LEU A 81 -20.63 -0.15 2.49
N ALA A 82 -20.26 1.10 2.78
CA ALA A 82 -19.36 1.42 3.87
C ALA A 82 -19.99 1.15 5.25
N ARG A 83 -21.31 1.27 5.40
CA ARG A 83 -22.05 0.91 6.62
C ARG A 83 -21.99 -0.59 6.92
N GLU A 84 -21.88 -1.44 5.90
CA GLU A 84 -21.79 -2.89 6.07
C GLU A 84 -20.41 -3.34 6.61
N VAL A 85 -19.38 -2.52 6.47
CA VAL A 85 -18.04 -2.85 6.98
C VAL A 85 -18.06 -2.83 8.51
N PRO A 86 -17.60 -3.91 9.18
CA PRO A 86 -17.54 -3.97 10.64
C PRO A 86 -16.31 -3.19 11.15
N TRP A 87 -16.36 -1.86 11.09
CA TRP A 87 -15.25 -0.97 11.43
C TRP A 87 -14.72 -1.18 12.85
N GLU A 88 -15.61 -1.53 13.77
CA GLU A 88 -15.31 -1.81 15.18
C GLU A 88 -14.37 -3.00 15.39
N LEU A 89 -14.19 -3.87 14.40
CA LEU A 89 -13.20 -4.95 14.41
C LEU A 89 -11.81 -4.48 13.97
N TRP A 90 -11.71 -3.28 13.39
CA TRP A 90 -10.48 -2.76 12.79
C TRP A 90 -9.81 -1.70 13.65
N PHE A 91 -10.60 -0.87 14.30
CA PHE A 91 -10.10 0.16 15.21
C PHE A 91 -11.21 0.62 16.16
N GLY A 92 -10.83 1.32 17.22
CA GLY A 92 -11.76 1.80 18.25
C GLY A 92 -12.04 3.29 18.15
N VAL A 93 -13.05 3.75 18.91
CA VAL A 93 -13.52 5.14 18.97
C VAL A 93 -12.45 6.16 19.43
N ARG A 94 -11.41 5.68 20.12
CA ARG A 94 -10.30 6.53 20.58
C ARG A 94 -9.27 6.84 19.50
N GLN A 95 -9.28 6.05 18.41
CA GLN A 95 -8.36 6.24 17.30
C GLN A 95 -8.94 7.24 16.30
N THR A 96 -8.06 8.03 15.71
CA THR A 96 -8.41 8.97 14.66
C THR A 96 -8.33 8.31 13.29
N PHE A 97 -9.12 8.80 12.35
CA PHE A 97 -9.12 8.23 11.00
C PHE A 97 -9.21 9.28 9.90
N LYS A 98 -8.86 8.87 8.70
CA LYS A 98 -9.01 9.62 7.46
C LYS A 98 -9.55 8.72 6.35
N VAL A 99 -10.35 9.29 5.47
CA VAL A 99 -10.80 8.65 4.24
C VAL A 99 -10.12 9.32 3.05
N ASP A 100 -9.30 8.56 2.33
CA ASP A 100 -8.70 8.95 1.05
C ASP A 100 -9.46 8.26 -0.08
N ILE A 101 -9.80 8.99 -1.13
CA ILE A 101 -10.56 8.47 -2.26
C ILE A 101 -9.81 8.68 -3.57
N THR A 102 -9.80 7.65 -4.39
CA THR A 102 -9.27 7.69 -5.77
C THR A 102 -10.32 7.17 -6.73
N ALA A 103 -10.30 7.66 -7.96
CA ALA A 103 -11.27 7.25 -8.96
C ALA A 103 -10.65 7.06 -10.33
N GLN A 104 -11.14 6.06 -11.04
CA GLN A 104 -10.84 5.81 -12.43
C GLN A 104 -12.16 5.64 -13.21
N ARG A 105 -12.49 6.66 -14.04
CA ARG A 105 -13.73 6.67 -14.82
C ARG A 105 -15.01 6.58 -13.98
N SER A 106 -14.99 7.11 -12.75
CA SER A 106 -16.18 7.15 -11.90
C SER A 106 -17.27 8.04 -12.51
N PRO A 107 -18.54 7.66 -12.41
CA PRO A 107 -19.68 8.50 -12.79
C PRO A 107 -19.94 9.65 -11.82
N LEU A 108 -19.36 9.62 -10.60
CA LEU A 108 -19.61 10.63 -9.59
C LEU A 108 -18.95 11.98 -9.93
N LYS A 109 -19.68 13.06 -9.70
CA LYS A 109 -19.24 14.42 -10.00
C LYS A 109 -18.24 14.97 -8.97
N SER A 110 -18.34 14.55 -7.70
CA SER A 110 -17.54 15.07 -6.61
C SER A 110 -16.93 13.94 -5.76
N LEU A 111 -15.63 13.73 -5.90
CA LEU A 111 -14.92 12.77 -5.06
C LEU A 111 -14.87 13.20 -3.60
N ASN A 112 -14.82 14.51 -3.33
CA ASN A 112 -14.87 15.01 -1.95
C ASN A 112 -16.20 14.67 -1.28
N PHE A 113 -17.31 14.82 -1.99
CA PHE A 113 -18.62 14.44 -1.45
C PHE A 113 -18.73 12.92 -1.26
N ALA A 114 -18.22 12.15 -2.21
CA ALA A 114 -18.14 10.68 -2.07
C ALA A 114 -17.32 10.26 -0.82
N ALA A 115 -16.18 10.90 -0.56
CA ALA A 115 -15.38 10.65 0.63
C ALA A 115 -16.13 11.01 1.92
N LEU A 116 -16.90 12.12 1.93
CA LEU A 116 -17.74 12.50 3.06
C LEU A 116 -18.84 11.46 3.33
N ARG A 117 -19.48 10.91 2.28
CA ARG A 117 -20.50 9.87 2.44
C ARG A 117 -19.94 8.59 3.07
N VAL A 118 -18.73 8.16 2.66
CA VAL A 118 -18.05 7.02 3.29
C VAL A 118 -17.69 7.34 4.75
N LYS A 119 -17.17 8.53 5.02
CA LYS A 119 -16.88 9.00 6.38
C LYS A 119 -18.14 8.98 7.25
N ASP A 120 -19.27 9.51 6.75
CA ASP A 120 -20.53 9.55 7.49
C ASP A 120 -21.04 8.13 7.81
N ALA A 121 -20.96 7.21 6.84
CA ALA A 121 -21.32 5.81 7.05
C ALA A 121 -20.49 5.14 8.16
N LEU A 122 -19.18 5.40 8.18
CA LEU A 122 -18.27 4.89 9.22
C LEU A 122 -18.63 5.45 10.59
N VAL A 123 -18.81 6.77 10.70
CA VAL A 123 -19.17 7.46 11.94
C VAL A 123 -20.51 6.99 12.47
N ASP A 124 -21.52 6.87 11.60
CA ASP A 124 -22.86 6.43 11.98
C ASP A 124 -22.86 4.99 12.46
N ARG A 125 -22.05 4.10 11.85
CA ARG A 125 -21.89 2.74 12.32
C ARG A 125 -21.31 2.67 13.72
N PHE A 126 -20.26 3.44 14.01
CA PHE A 126 -19.70 3.51 15.37
C PHE A 126 -20.71 4.04 16.39
N ARG A 127 -21.48 5.07 16.04
CA ARG A 127 -22.55 5.58 16.91
C ARG A 127 -23.58 4.51 17.25
N ASP A 128 -23.99 3.73 16.26
CA ASP A 128 -25.00 2.68 16.46
C ASP A 128 -24.46 1.50 17.29
N ARG A 129 -23.16 1.19 17.19
CA ARG A 129 -22.56 0.04 17.86
C ARG A 129 -21.96 0.36 19.21
N GLU A 130 -21.28 1.51 19.32
CA GLU A 130 -20.46 1.88 20.46
C GLU A 130 -21.07 3.08 21.24
N GLY A 131 -22.07 3.75 20.69
CA GLY A 131 -22.65 4.99 21.27
C GLY A 131 -21.79 6.24 21.08
N GLU A 132 -20.55 6.07 20.60
CA GLU A 132 -19.57 7.14 20.38
C GLU A 132 -19.06 7.10 18.94
N ARG A 133 -18.28 8.10 18.55
CA ARG A 133 -17.68 8.17 17.22
C ARG A 133 -16.19 8.45 17.26
N PRO A 134 -15.38 7.88 16.37
CA PRO A 134 -13.98 8.25 16.18
C PRO A 134 -13.87 9.67 15.59
N SER A 135 -12.78 10.34 15.89
CA SER A 135 -12.47 11.67 15.36
C SER A 135 -11.73 11.58 14.02
N VAL A 136 -11.98 12.57 13.16
CA VAL A 136 -11.25 12.70 11.89
C VAL A 136 -9.97 13.49 12.14
N GLU A 137 -8.83 12.96 11.66
CA GLU A 137 -7.55 13.64 11.66
C GLU A 137 -6.92 13.55 10.25
N VAL A 138 -6.63 14.71 9.66
CA VAL A 138 -6.16 14.79 8.26
C VAL A 138 -4.64 14.60 8.15
N ARG A 139 -3.91 15.12 9.12
CA ARG A 139 -2.43 15.19 9.06
C ARG A 139 -1.75 13.90 9.52
N TRP A 140 -2.13 13.42 10.69
CA TRP A 140 -1.53 12.26 11.36
C TRP A 140 -2.61 11.31 11.89
N PRO A 141 -3.46 10.74 11.02
CA PRO A 141 -4.48 9.81 11.45
C PRO A 141 -3.85 8.48 11.92
N ASP A 142 -4.46 7.87 12.94
CA ASP A 142 -4.09 6.52 13.37
C ASP A 142 -4.48 5.48 12.32
N VAL A 143 -5.60 5.70 11.62
CA VAL A 143 -6.15 4.77 10.63
C VAL A 143 -6.43 5.51 9.32
N ARG A 144 -5.99 4.91 8.20
CA ARG A 144 -6.32 5.39 6.85
C ARG A 144 -7.24 4.41 6.15
N VAL A 145 -8.35 4.91 5.68
CA VAL A 145 -9.30 4.18 4.84
C VAL A 145 -9.11 4.65 3.41
N HIS A 146 -8.81 3.73 2.50
CA HIS A 146 -8.72 4.03 1.08
C HIS A 146 -9.95 3.52 0.34
N VAL A 147 -10.54 4.39 -0.46
CA VAL A 147 -11.67 4.06 -1.33
C VAL A 147 -11.22 4.20 -2.77
N HIS A 148 -11.40 3.17 -3.55
CA HIS A 148 -11.12 3.20 -4.97
C HIS A 148 -12.41 2.97 -5.78
N LEU A 149 -12.68 3.91 -6.68
CA LEU A 149 -13.84 3.88 -7.58
C LEU A 149 -13.39 3.56 -9.00
N THR A 150 -14.06 2.58 -9.61
CA THR A 150 -14.02 2.36 -11.06
C THR A 150 -15.29 2.91 -11.69
N ALA A 151 -15.57 2.60 -12.96
CA ALA A 151 -16.84 2.98 -13.61
C ALA A 151 -18.07 2.34 -12.92
N GLU A 152 -17.93 1.14 -12.35
CA GLU A 152 -19.05 0.34 -11.86
C GLU A 152 -18.88 -0.18 -10.42
N GLN A 153 -17.66 -0.19 -9.90
CA GLN A 153 -17.32 -0.82 -8.63
C GLN A 153 -16.67 0.15 -7.67
N VAL A 154 -17.04 0.06 -6.41
CA VAL A 154 -16.33 0.67 -5.29
C VAL A 154 -15.62 -0.41 -4.48
N SER A 155 -14.37 -0.16 -4.14
CA SER A 155 -13.58 -1.00 -3.23
C SER A 155 -13.15 -0.18 -2.02
N VAL A 156 -13.37 -0.71 -0.83
CA VAL A 156 -12.98 -0.10 0.44
C VAL A 156 -11.85 -0.91 1.05
N PHE A 157 -10.76 -0.22 1.37
CA PHE A 157 -9.54 -0.80 1.95
C PHE A 157 -9.19 -0.13 3.26
N ILE A 158 -8.54 -0.89 4.13
CA ILE A 158 -7.79 -0.34 5.26
C ILE A 158 -6.29 -0.38 4.94
N ASP A 159 -5.59 0.71 5.27
CA ASP A 159 -4.15 0.80 5.13
C ASP A 159 -3.48 0.15 6.34
N THR A 160 -2.62 -0.82 6.10
CA THR A 160 -1.87 -1.52 7.15
C THR A 160 -0.44 -1.00 7.32
N SER A 161 -0.03 -0.04 6.47
CA SER A 161 1.34 0.50 6.48
C SER A 161 1.51 1.73 7.37
N GLY A 162 0.42 2.46 7.65
CA GLY A 162 0.47 3.75 8.35
C GLY A 162 1.10 4.84 7.49
N GLU A 163 2.40 5.08 7.64
CA GLU A 163 3.14 5.97 6.74
C GLU A 163 3.44 5.28 5.40
N PRO A 164 3.58 6.07 4.30
CA PRO A 164 3.99 5.50 3.01
C PRO A 164 5.32 4.76 3.11
N LEU A 165 5.41 3.57 2.52
CA LEU A 165 6.58 2.69 2.64
C LEU A 165 7.86 3.27 2.01
N PHE A 166 7.78 4.28 1.13
CA PHE A 166 8.97 4.99 0.66
C PHE A 166 9.66 5.83 1.75
N LYS A 167 8.98 6.13 2.86
CA LYS A 167 9.57 6.80 4.01
C LYS A 167 10.31 5.78 4.87
N ARG A 168 11.56 5.45 4.49
CA ARG A 168 12.40 4.47 5.19
C ARG A 168 12.92 4.95 6.56
N GLY A 169 12.72 6.23 6.91
CA GLY A 169 13.19 6.79 8.18
C GLY A 169 14.66 7.27 8.19
N TRP A 170 15.49 6.82 7.26
CA TRP A 170 16.93 7.17 7.24
C TRP A 170 17.24 8.55 6.65
N ARG A 171 16.29 9.15 5.93
CA ARG A 171 16.54 10.43 5.24
C ARG A 171 16.52 11.61 6.21
N ALA A 172 17.68 12.14 6.53
CA ALA A 172 17.84 13.33 7.37
C ALA A 172 17.62 14.63 6.57
N ASP A 173 18.17 14.69 5.35
CA ASP A 173 18.03 15.85 4.46
C ASP A 173 17.30 15.44 3.17
N LYS A 174 16.35 16.27 2.75
CA LYS A 174 15.44 15.92 1.63
C LYS A 174 15.87 16.53 0.30
N GLY A 175 16.71 17.57 0.30
CA GLY A 175 16.94 18.35 -0.91
C GLY A 175 15.65 18.92 -1.52
N ASP A 176 15.76 19.58 -2.67
CA ASP A 176 14.61 20.21 -3.33
C ASP A 176 13.69 19.21 -4.06
N ALA A 177 14.23 18.12 -4.61
CA ALA A 177 13.49 17.13 -5.39
C ALA A 177 14.04 15.70 -5.17
N PRO A 178 13.84 15.11 -3.99
CA PRO A 178 14.41 13.80 -3.68
C PRO A 178 13.71 12.69 -4.49
N LEU A 179 14.50 11.76 -5.03
CA LEU A 179 13.99 10.52 -5.59
C LEU A 179 13.30 9.70 -4.49
N LYS A 180 12.10 9.21 -4.73
CA LYS A 180 11.41 8.30 -3.79
C LYS A 180 12.15 6.98 -3.72
N GLU A 181 12.31 6.44 -2.53
CA GLU A 181 13.02 5.19 -2.25
C GLU A 181 12.41 3.99 -3.02
N THR A 182 11.07 3.96 -3.14
CA THR A 182 10.39 2.93 -3.94
C THR A 182 10.70 3.01 -5.43
N LEU A 183 10.96 4.21 -5.97
CA LEU A 183 11.38 4.38 -7.35
C LEU A 183 12.86 4.00 -7.54
N ALA A 184 13.73 4.35 -6.58
CA ALA A 184 15.12 3.93 -6.57
C ALA A 184 15.22 2.39 -6.56
N ALA A 185 14.45 1.73 -5.70
CA ALA A 185 14.36 0.27 -5.66
C ALA A 185 13.83 -0.32 -6.98
N ALA A 186 12.85 0.33 -7.64
CA ALA A 186 12.35 -0.10 -8.93
C ALA A 186 13.39 0.02 -10.06
N MET A 187 14.21 1.07 -10.04
CA MET A 187 15.33 1.22 -10.97
C MET A 187 16.37 0.12 -10.77
N LEU A 188 16.70 -0.18 -9.52
CA LEU A 188 17.60 -1.30 -9.18
C LEU A 188 17.04 -2.64 -9.67
N ALA A 189 15.76 -2.91 -9.44
CA ALA A 189 15.11 -4.12 -9.92
C ALA A 189 15.13 -4.22 -11.45
N ALA A 190 14.89 -3.12 -12.17
CA ALA A 190 14.95 -3.05 -13.63
C ALA A 190 16.36 -3.30 -14.18
N CYS A 191 17.40 -2.95 -13.42
CA CYS A 191 18.80 -3.24 -13.76
C CYS A 191 19.27 -4.63 -13.34
N GLY A 192 18.37 -5.48 -12.82
CA GLY A 192 18.72 -6.82 -12.33
C GLY A 192 19.26 -6.85 -10.89
N TRP A 193 19.26 -5.72 -10.17
CA TRP A 193 19.51 -5.66 -8.75
C TRP A 193 18.21 -5.98 -7.99
N SER A 194 17.84 -7.24 -7.92
CA SER A 194 16.71 -7.72 -7.13
C SER A 194 17.21 -8.62 -6.01
N GLN A 195 16.46 -8.72 -4.91
CA GLN A 195 16.75 -9.74 -3.90
C GLN A 195 16.57 -11.12 -4.54
N SER A 196 17.60 -11.96 -4.48
CA SER A 196 17.46 -13.36 -4.81
C SER A 196 16.76 -14.11 -3.66
N LEU A 197 16.24 -15.29 -3.93
CA LEU A 197 15.65 -16.17 -2.90
C LEU A 197 16.63 -16.53 -1.78
N ASP A 198 17.94 -16.43 -2.05
CA ASP A 198 19.01 -16.71 -1.09
C ASP A 198 19.39 -15.49 -0.24
N GLY A 199 18.64 -14.37 -0.34
CA GLY A 199 18.92 -13.14 0.39
C GLY A 199 20.12 -12.34 -0.12
N VAL A 200 20.79 -12.81 -1.16
CA VAL A 200 21.89 -12.10 -1.82
C VAL A 200 21.33 -11.38 -3.04
N PRO A 201 21.51 -10.07 -3.20
CA PRO A 201 21.13 -9.36 -4.41
C PRO A 201 21.83 -9.96 -5.64
N SER A 202 21.09 -10.14 -6.72
CA SER A 202 21.63 -10.75 -7.95
C SER A 202 22.87 -10.02 -8.49
N GLY A 203 22.93 -8.69 -8.28
CA GLY A 203 24.09 -7.88 -8.66
C GLY A 203 25.35 -8.19 -7.85
N LEU A 204 25.22 -8.50 -6.55
CA LEU A 204 26.36 -8.90 -5.72
C LEU A 204 26.82 -10.32 -6.00
N SER A 205 25.92 -11.22 -6.33
CA SER A 205 26.28 -12.59 -6.75
C SER A 205 27.14 -12.63 -8.00
N LEU A 206 27.01 -11.59 -8.85
CA LEU A 206 27.81 -11.46 -10.07
C LEU A 206 29.09 -10.61 -9.87
N GLY A 207 29.32 -10.06 -8.69
CA GLY A 207 30.47 -9.17 -8.42
C GLY A 207 30.48 -7.89 -9.26
N LEU A 208 29.32 -7.48 -9.79
CA LEU A 208 29.21 -6.29 -10.63
C LEU A 208 29.18 -5.03 -9.77
N PRO A 209 29.99 -4.01 -10.07
CA PRO A 209 29.90 -2.72 -9.39
C PRO A 209 28.64 -1.97 -9.75
N LEU A 210 28.02 -1.28 -8.76
CA LEU A 210 26.97 -0.32 -9.03
C LEU A 210 27.59 1.04 -9.35
N TYR A 211 27.20 1.62 -10.47
CA TYR A 211 27.58 2.98 -10.85
C TYR A 211 26.33 3.85 -11.03
N ASP A 212 26.25 4.91 -10.25
CA ASP A 212 25.16 5.90 -10.31
C ASP A 212 25.72 7.26 -10.78
N PRO A 213 25.55 7.60 -12.06
CA PRO A 213 26.09 8.86 -12.61
C PRO A 213 25.32 10.11 -12.15
N CYS A 214 24.16 9.94 -11.54
CA CYS A 214 23.25 11.01 -11.12
C CYS A 214 22.85 10.87 -9.65
N CYS A 215 23.82 10.57 -8.77
CA CYS A 215 23.58 10.10 -7.40
C CYS A 215 22.73 11.04 -6.52
N GLY A 216 22.77 12.35 -6.77
CA GLY A 216 22.05 13.32 -5.94
C GLY A 216 22.32 13.12 -4.45
N SER A 217 21.27 12.89 -3.65
CA SER A 217 21.39 12.56 -2.21
C SER A 217 21.73 11.08 -1.94
N GLY A 218 22.13 10.31 -2.95
CA GLY A 218 22.55 8.92 -2.81
C GLY A 218 21.43 7.90 -2.64
N THR A 219 20.19 8.24 -3.00
CA THR A 219 19.02 7.36 -2.75
C THR A 219 19.18 5.97 -3.36
N ILE A 220 19.64 5.88 -4.63
CA ILE A 220 19.86 4.60 -5.31
C ILE A 220 20.98 3.80 -4.62
N ALA A 221 22.09 4.44 -4.30
CA ALA A 221 23.22 3.80 -3.63
C ALA A 221 22.84 3.27 -2.24
N ILE A 222 22.05 4.05 -1.47
CA ILE A 222 21.60 3.64 -0.13
C ILE A 222 20.64 2.46 -0.23
N GLU A 223 19.65 2.49 -1.14
CA GLU A 223 18.74 1.35 -1.36
C GLU A 223 19.53 0.10 -1.77
N ALA A 224 20.50 0.23 -2.67
CA ALA A 224 21.34 -0.89 -3.09
C ALA A 224 22.17 -1.46 -1.92
N ALA A 225 22.76 -0.59 -1.09
CA ALA A 225 23.52 -1.01 0.09
C ALA A 225 22.63 -1.74 1.11
N GLN A 226 21.43 -1.24 1.37
CA GLN A 226 20.47 -1.90 2.26
C GLN A 226 20.04 -3.28 1.72
N MET A 227 19.81 -3.40 0.40
CA MET A 227 19.53 -4.67 -0.25
C MET A 227 20.72 -5.63 -0.11
N ALA A 228 21.94 -5.15 -0.32
CA ALA A 228 23.17 -5.92 -0.16
C ALA A 228 23.39 -6.44 1.26
N CYS A 229 22.99 -5.65 2.25
CA CYS A 229 23.08 -6.03 3.67
C CYS A 229 21.89 -6.87 4.15
N GLY A 230 20.95 -7.20 3.30
CA GLY A 230 19.74 -7.96 3.67
C GLY A 230 18.81 -7.21 4.62
N MET A 231 18.91 -5.88 4.69
CA MET A 231 18.08 -5.06 5.59
C MET A 231 16.65 -5.03 5.08
N ALA A 232 15.69 -5.26 5.96
CA ALA A 232 14.28 -5.10 5.63
C ALA A 232 13.94 -3.61 5.45
N ALA A 233 13.09 -3.30 4.46
CA ALA A 233 12.75 -1.92 4.11
C ALA A 233 11.89 -1.21 5.16
N GLY A 234 11.14 -1.97 5.96
CA GLY A 234 10.21 -1.47 6.98
C GLY A 234 10.78 -1.43 8.40
N LEU A 235 12.10 -1.58 8.56
CA LEU A 235 12.77 -1.48 9.87
C LEU A 235 12.92 -0.04 10.32
#